data_e9cf43fe1c21b36d4392613d7d5b6fca
#
_entry.id   e9cf43fe1c21b36d4392613d7d5b6fca
#
_cell.length_a   1.000
_cell.length_b   1.000
_cell.length_c   1.000
_cell.angle_alpha   90.00
_cell.angle_beta   90.00
_cell.angle_gamma   90.00
#
_symmetry.space_group_name_H-M   'P 1'
#
loop_
_entity.id
_entity.type
_entity.pdbx_description
1 polymer ?
#
loop_
_entity_poly.entity_id
_entity_poly.type
_entity_poly.pdbx_seq_one_letter_code
_entity_poly.pdbx_strand_id
1 'polypeptide(L)'
;SKEVILGLSMHELEDNLSDYFAIGDKMKTKYYLNISTLNLIFETVGSESEDIRAKGTAFYRNNEQQCAMSLKYIENENEVIPLIRLPEMYYIACEASDDVTESARYVNTVRNKRGISKSKDVACDTHELRIAALYKEYRKEFYGEGQYFWFLKTHGITGTLVHCPEVTLVEE
;
A
#
# COMPACT_ATOMS: atom_id res chain seq x y z
N SER A 1 14.29 4.48 9.07
CA SER A 1 14.11 3.26 8.28
C SER A 1 15.15 3.20 7.17
N LYS A 2 15.72 2.04 6.89
CA LYS A 2 16.72 1.83 5.79
C LYS A 2 16.07 1.90 4.39
N GLU A 3 14.75 2.00 4.33
CA GLU A 3 14.00 2.07 3.07
C GLU A 3 13.69 3.51 2.64
N VAL A 4 13.85 4.49 3.51
CA VAL A 4 13.60 5.92 3.19
C VAL A 4 14.81 6.49 2.48
N ILE A 5 14.62 6.96 1.25
CA ILE A 5 15.64 7.63 0.43
C ILE A 5 15.57 9.13 0.67
N LEU A 6 14.37 9.68 0.68
CA LEU A 6 14.09 11.08 0.98
C LEU A 6 12.88 11.16 1.91
N GLY A 7 13.01 11.95 2.96
CA GLY A 7 11.93 12.17 3.92
C GLY A 7 11.87 13.63 4.35
N LEU A 8 10.69 14.04 4.77
CA LEU A 8 10.43 15.33 5.35
C LEU A 8 10.28 15.17 6.86
N SER A 9 11.09 15.87 7.65
CA SER A 9 10.90 15.96 9.09
C SER A 9 9.71 16.87 9.39
N MET A 10 8.81 16.40 10.24
CA MET A 10 7.62 17.13 10.63
C MET A 10 7.50 17.09 12.15
N HIS A 11 7.54 18.25 12.78
CA HIS A 11 7.36 18.38 14.22
C HIS A 11 5.94 17.97 14.62
N GLU A 12 5.81 17.20 15.71
CA GLU A 12 4.53 16.73 16.23
C GLU A 12 3.70 15.96 15.16
N LEU A 13 4.39 15.08 14.41
CA LEU A 13 3.76 14.33 13.33
C LEU A 13 2.54 13.52 13.82
N GLU A 14 2.66 12.86 14.95
CA GLU A 14 1.60 12.04 15.51
C GLU A 14 0.38 12.89 15.89
N ASP A 15 0.58 14.03 16.56
CA ASP A 15 -0.50 14.94 16.95
C ASP A 15 -1.24 15.48 15.73
N ASN A 16 -0.49 15.86 14.67
CA ASN A 16 -1.07 16.35 13.43
C ASN A 16 -1.85 15.28 12.64
N LEU A 17 -1.51 14.01 12.80
CA LEU A 17 -2.16 12.90 12.11
C LEU A 17 -3.23 12.19 12.94
N SER A 18 -3.27 12.41 14.26
CA SER A 18 -4.18 11.73 15.19
C SER A 18 -5.67 11.89 14.80
N ASP A 19 -6.06 13.04 14.30
CA ASP A 19 -7.41 13.31 13.83
C ASP A 19 -7.80 12.47 12.60
N TYR A 20 -6.82 12.05 11.81
CA TYR A 20 -7.05 11.30 10.57
C TYR A 20 -6.96 9.79 10.78
N PHE A 21 -6.04 9.35 11.64
CA PHE A 21 -5.71 7.95 11.86
C PHE A 21 -5.84 7.53 13.34
N ALA A 22 -6.75 8.17 14.08
CA ALA A 22 -6.98 7.85 15.50
C ALA A 22 -7.26 6.35 15.70
N ILE A 23 -6.53 5.75 16.65
CA ILE A 23 -6.62 4.33 16.96
C ILE A 23 -7.77 4.08 17.94
N GLY A 24 -8.46 2.97 17.76
CA GLY A 24 -9.39 2.38 18.73
C GLY A 24 -10.87 2.63 18.44
N ASP A 25 -11.26 3.82 18.00
CA ASP A 25 -12.67 4.15 17.78
C ASP A 25 -12.92 4.68 16.37
N LYS A 26 -13.73 3.95 15.60
CA LYS A 26 -14.16 4.33 14.25
C LYS A 26 -14.82 5.70 14.18
N MET A 27 -15.48 6.13 15.25
CA MET A 27 -16.17 7.41 15.27
C MET A 27 -15.21 8.60 15.43
N LYS A 28 -13.99 8.35 15.87
CA LYS A 28 -12.96 9.38 16.08
C LYS A 28 -12.00 9.53 14.92
N THR A 29 -11.82 8.48 14.12
CA THR A 29 -10.93 8.52 12.95
C THR A 29 -11.67 8.96 11.70
N LYS A 30 -11.01 9.74 10.85
CA LYS A 30 -11.54 10.14 9.53
C LYS A 30 -11.25 9.09 8.45
N TYR A 31 -10.13 8.36 8.60
CA TYR A 31 -9.70 7.37 7.61
C TYR A 31 -9.56 5.98 8.22
N TYR A 32 -10.34 5.06 7.72
CA TYR A 32 -10.27 3.65 8.07
C TYR A 32 -10.64 2.79 6.86
N LEU A 33 -10.25 1.53 6.91
CA LEU A 33 -10.72 0.51 5.98
C LEU A 33 -11.75 -0.40 6.67
N ASN A 34 -12.73 -0.86 5.94
CA ASN A 34 -13.48 -2.03 6.39
C ASN A 34 -12.55 -3.26 6.39
N ILE A 35 -12.73 -4.17 7.35
CA ILE A 35 -11.90 -5.39 7.42
C ILE A 35 -12.02 -6.22 6.15
N SER A 36 -13.20 -6.30 5.54
CA SER A 36 -13.39 -6.96 4.25
C SER A 36 -12.54 -6.34 3.14
N THR A 37 -12.48 -5.01 3.08
CA THR A 37 -11.66 -4.27 2.10
C THR A 37 -10.17 -4.50 2.36
N LEU A 38 -9.73 -4.46 3.63
CA LEU A 38 -8.35 -4.78 3.98
C LEU A 38 -7.96 -6.19 3.50
N ASN A 39 -8.80 -7.17 3.80
CA ASN A 39 -8.57 -8.56 3.41
C ASN A 39 -8.48 -8.72 1.89
N LEU A 40 -9.30 -7.98 1.15
CA LEU A 40 -9.29 -8.00 -0.31
C LEU A 40 -8.02 -7.32 -0.89
N ILE A 41 -7.58 -6.20 -0.34
CA ILE A 41 -6.34 -5.53 -0.76
C ILE A 41 -5.14 -6.47 -0.59
N PHE A 42 -5.06 -7.14 0.55
CA PHE A 42 -3.95 -8.02 0.87
C PHE A 42 -4.17 -9.48 0.47
N GLU A 43 -5.25 -9.76 -0.30
CA GLU A 43 -5.56 -11.10 -0.81
C GLU A 43 -5.55 -12.17 0.31
N THR A 44 -6.05 -11.78 1.49
CA THR A 44 -6.08 -12.62 2.68
C THR A 44 -7.14 -13.71 2.54
N VAL A 45 -6.73 -14.95 2.67
CA VAL A 45 -7.64 -16.12 2.71
C VAL A 45 -7.75 -16.59 4.16
N GLY A 46 -8.97 -16.57 4.70
CA GLY A 46 -9.16 -16.85 6.13
C GLY A 46 -8.71 -15.70 7.01
N SER A 47 -8.06 -16.01 8.15
CA SER A 47 -7.60 -15.00 9.13
C SER A 47 -6.13 -14.62 8.98
N GLU A 48 -5.38 -15.27 8.10
CA GLU A 48 -3.93 -15.12 8.00
C GLU A 48 -3.50 -14.59 6.64
N SER A 49 -2.66 -13.55 6.67
CA SER A 49 -1.91 -13.07 5.52
C SER A 49 -0.43 -13.36 5.75
N GLU A 50 0.27 -13.82 4.72
CA GLU A 50 1.73 -13.88 4.74
C GLU A 50 2.34 -12.47 4.72
N ASP A 51 1.66 -11.53 4.07
CA ASP A 51 2.10 -10.16 3.88
C ASP A 51 2.13 -9.40 5.22
N ILE A 52 3.33 -8.99 5.63
CA ILE A 52 3.53 -8.27 6.90
C ILE A 52 2.80 -6.93 6.93
N ARG A 53 2.53 -6.33 5.75
CA ARG A 53 1.79 -5.08 5.63
C ARG A 53 0.30 -5.21 6.01
N ALA A 54 -0.23 -6.44 6.05
CA ALA A 54 -1.60 -6.72 6.50
C ALA A 54 -1.70 -7.04 8.00
N LYS A 55 -0.56 -7.19 8.68
CA LYS A 55 -0.51 -7.63 10.08
C LYS A 55 -0.72 -6.48 11.07
N GLY A 56 -0.89 -6.82 12.34
CA GLY A 56 -1.16 -5.88 13.42
C GLY A 56 -0.08 -4.82 13.67
N THR A 57 1.11 -4.97 13.08
CA THR A 57 2.17 -3.95 13.09
C THR A 57 1.94 -2.83 12.06
N ALA A 58 1.01 -3.00 11.12
CA ALA A 58 0.70 -2.01 10.10
C ALA A 58 -0.74 -1.49 10.20
N PHE A 59 -1.65 -2.29 10.76
CA PHE A 59 -3.05 -1.93 10.95
C PHE A 59 -3.55 -2.37 12.33
N TYR A 60 -4.13 -1.45 13.06
CA TYR A 60 -4.98 -1.76 14.19
C TYR A 60 -6.34 -2.26 13.68
N ARG A 61 -6.79 -3.43 14.13
CA ARG A 61 -8.07 -4.02 13.74
C ARG A 61 -9.06 -3.95 14.89
N ASN A 62 -10.17 -3.27 14.67
CA ASN A 62 -11.31 -3.30 15.57
C ASN A 62 -12.37 -4.24 14.99
N ASN A 63 -12.44 -5.45 15.52
CA ASN A 63 -13.35 -6.49 15.04
C ASN A 63 -14.81 -6.20 15.39
N GLU A 64 -15.08 -5.49 16.48
CA GLU A 64 -16.45 -5.11 16.89
C GLU A 64 -17.04 -4.10 15.91
N GLN A 65 -16.23 -3.11 15.52
CA GLN A 65 -16.65 -2.07 14.56
C GLN A 65 -16.36 -2.43 13.10
N GLN A 66 -15.80 -3.63 12.85
CA GLN A 66 -15.45 -4.15 11.53
C GLN A 66 -14.56 -3.19 10.70
N CYS A 67 -13.60 -2.53 11.36
CA CYS A 67 -12.72 -1.58 10.73
C CYS A 67 -11.24 -1.81 11.07
N ALA A 68 -10.36 -1.29 10.21
CA ALA A 68 -8.92 -1.29 10.39
C ALA A 68 -8.36 0.10 10.16
N MET A 69 -7.51 0.55 11.04
CA MET A 69 -6.86 1.87 11.03
C MET A 69 -5.38 1.70 10.79
N SER A 70 -4.80 2.53 9.91
CA SER A 70 -3.38 2.46 9.60
C SER A 70 -2.53 2.94 10.76
N LEU A 71 -1.49 2.18 11.10
CA LEU A 71 -0.47 2.55 12.09
C LEU A 71 0.77 3.18 11.45
N LYS A 72 0.72 3.44 10.15
CA LYS A 72 1.89 3.75 9.33
C LYS A 72 2.73 4.93 9.82
N TYR A 73 2.10 5.92 10.42
CA TYR A 73 2.76 7.14 10.91
C TYR A 73 2.50 7.39 12.39
N ILE A 74 1.83 6.46 13.06
CA ILE A 74 1.57 6.50 14.50
C ILE A 74 2.70 5.76 15.19
N GLU A 75 3.13 6.22 16.35
CA GLU A 75 4.29 5.70 17.09
C GLU A 75 5.60 5.80 16.28
N ASN A 76 5.71 6.80 15.42
CA ASN A 76 6.92 7.03 14.63
C ASN A 76 7.89 7.95 15.37
N GLU A 77 8.77 7.37 16.17
CA GLU A 77 9.79 8.10 16.96
C GLU A 77 10.65 9.06 16.13
N ASN A 78 10.72 8.90 14.82
CA ASN A 78 11.59 9.70 13.95
C ASN A 78 10.93 10.95 13.37
N GLU A 79 9.61 11.13 13.57
CA GLU A 79 8.85 12.28 13.03
C GLU A 79 9.15 12.58 11.54
N VAL A 80 9.24 11.53 10.73
CA VAL A 80 9.63 11.64 9.31
C VAL A 80 8.52 11.09 8.42
N ILE A 81 8.03 11.92 7.52
CA ILE A 81 7.18 11.49 6.40
C ILE A 81 8.09 11.09 5.24
N PRO A 82 8.11 9.83 4.82
CA PRO A 82 8.88 9.41 3.65
C PRO A 82 8.25 9.96 2.37
N LEU A 83 9.04 10.68 1.58
CA LEU A 83 8.64 11.20 0.28
C LEU A 83 9.04 10.24 -0.85
N ILE A 84 10.23 9.62 -0.72
CA ILE A 84 10.72 8.61 -1.67
C ILE A 84 11.20 7.41 -0.87
N ARG A 85 10.68 6.23 -1.22
CA ARG A 85 11.04 4.97 -0.57
C ARG A 85 11.60 3.96 -1.56
N LEU A 86 12.49 3.11 -1.08
CA LEU A 86 13.14 2.09 -1.87
C LEU A 86 12.16 1.16 -2.63
N PRO A 87 11.02 0.72 -2.07
CA PRO A 87 10.04 -0.06 -2.83
C PRO A 87 9.55 0.62 -4.10
N GLU A 88 9.38 1.95 -4.09
CA GLU A 88 8.97 2.70 -5.27
C GLU A 88 10.02 2.61 -6.39
N MET A 89 11.30 2.67 -6.04
CA MET A 89 12.39 2.51 -7.02
C MET A 89 12.36 1.11 -7.65
N TYR A 90 12.07 0.08 -6.88
CA TYR A 90 11.90 -1.28 -7.40
C TYR A 90 10.69 -1.38 -8.34
N TYR A 91 9.59 -0.72 -8.04
CA TYR A 91 8.40 -0.75 -8.90
C TYR A 91 8.62 0.04 -10.18
N ILE A 92 9.28 1.19 -10.13
CA ILE A 92 9.70 1.95 -11.32
C ILE A 92 10.67 1.11 -12.19
N ALA A 93 11.64 0.44 -11.57
CA ALA A 93 12.57 -0.44 -12.29
C ALA A 93 11.85 -1.65 -12.90
N CYS A 94 10.85 -2.22 -12.23
CA CYS A 94 9.99 -3.26 -12.76
C CYS A 94 9.25 -2.77 -14.01
N GLU A 95 8.68 -1.58 -13.96
CA GLU A 95 7.90 -1.00 -15.05
C GLU A 95 8.78 -0.66 -16.28
N ALA A 96 9.94 -0.06 -16.01
CA ALA A 96 10.85 0.43 -17.05
C ALA A 96 11.74 -0.64 -17.70
N SER A 97 11.79 -1.85 -17.13
CA SER A 97 12.68 -2.90 -17.67
C SER A 97 12.14 -3.50 -18.97
N ASP A 98 12.99 -3.61 -19.98
CA ASP A 98 12.70 -4.34 -21.21
C ASP A 98 12.83 -5.86 -21.04
N ASP A 99 13.59 -6.31 -20.03
CA ASP A 99 13.76 -7.72 -19.68
C ASP A 99 12.66 -8.17 -18.72
N VAL A 100 11.83 -9.10 -19.17
CA VAL A 100 10.69 -9.63 -18.40
C VAL A 100 11.12 -10.35 -17.12
N THR A 101 12.28 -11.01 -17.13
CA THR A 101 12.83 -11.71 -15.97
C THR A 101 13.30 -10.71 -14.92
N GLU A 102 14.01 -9.67 -15.33
CA GLU A 102 14.42 -8.59 -14.43
C GLU A 102 13.20 -7.82 -13.90
N SER A 103 12.22 -7.54 -14.75
CA SER A 103 10.96 -6.93 -14.35
C SER A 103 10.28 -7.72 -13.22
N ALA A 104 10.10 -9.02 -13.42
CA ALA A 104 9.55 -9.92 -12.40
C ALA A 104 10.42 -9.95 -11.13
N ARG A 105 11.75 -9.96 -11.28
CA ARG A 105 12.69 -9.95 -10.16
C ARG A 105 12.53 -8.71 -9.28
N TYR A 106 12.35 -7.53 -9.87
CA TYR A 106 12.18 -6.30 -9.12
C TYR A 106 10.93 -6.34 -8.24
N VAL A 107 9.76 -6.60 -8.79
CA VAL A 107 8.52 -6.62 -8.01
C VAL A 107 8.52 -7.73 -6.95
N ASN A 108 9.01 -8.93 -7.31
CA ASN A 108 9.06 -10.06 -6.39
C ASN A 108 10.09 -9.87 -5.27
N THR A 109 11.16 -9.09 -5.49
CA THR A 109 12.09 -8.71 -4.43
C THR A 109 11.37 -7.98 -3.30
N VAL A 110 10.52 -7.00 -3.62
CA VAL A 110 9.73 -6.30 -2.60
C VAL A 110 8.74 -7.25 -1.94
N ARG A 111 7.96 -8.01 -2.72
CA ARG A 111 6.96 -8.96 -2.24
C ARG A 111 7.57 -9.97 -1.25
N ASN A 112 8.71 -10.54 -1.59
CA ASN A 112 9.41 -11.51 -0.73
C ASN A 112 9.91 -10.83 0.57
N LYS A 113 10.37 -9.57 0.51
CA LYS A 113 10.76 -8.79 1.70
C LYS A 113 9.56 -8.41 2.56
N ARG A 114 8.36 -8.40 2.01
CA ARG A 114 7.09 -8.23 2.75
C ARG A 114 6.53 -9.56 3.29
N GLY A 115 7.29 -10.66 3.18
CA GLY A 115 6.94 -11.97 3.75
C GLY A 115 6.11 -12.86 2.83
N ILE A 116 5.80 -12.42 1.62
CA ILE A 116 5.10 -13.24 0.63
C ILE A 116 6.05 -14.33 0.12
N SER A 117 5.60 -15.58 0.17
CA SER A 117 6.39 -16.73 -0.26
C SER A 117 6.78 -16.64 -1.74
N LYS A 118 8.00 -17.09 -2.06
CA LYS A 118 8.47 -17.20 -3.45
C LYS A 118 7.58 -18.10 -4.33
N SER A 119 6.85 -19.05 -3.75
CA SER A 119 5.87 -19.85 -4.49
C SER A 119 4.70 -19.05 -5.03
N LYS A 120 4.55 -17.79 -4.56
CA LYS A 120 3.54 -16.83 -4.99
C LYS A 120 4.14 -15.67 -5.80
N ASP A 121 5.34 -15.84 -6.32
CA ASP A 121 5.96 -14.87 -7.19
C ASP A 121 5.11 -14.64 -8.44
N VAL A 122 5.02 -13.38 -8.86
CA VAL A 122 4.25 -12.99 -10.03
C VAL A 122 5.13 -12.95 -11.27
N ALA A 123 4.55 -13.32 -12.42
CA ALA A 123 5.17 -13.16 -13.72
C ALA A 123 4.92 -11.74 -14.27
N CYS A 124 5.85 -11.26 -15.10
CA CYS A 124 5.78 -9.96 -15.79
C CYS A 124 6.03 -10.12 -17.30
N ASP A 125 5.57 -11.25 -17.87
CA ASP A 125 5.87 -11.66 -19.24
C ASP A 125 5.22 -10.75 -20.29
N THR A 126 4.13 -10.08 -19.91
CA THR A 126 3.48 -9.07 -20.76
C THR A 126 3.34 -7.75 -20.01
N HIS A 127 3.12 -6.67 -20.75
CA HIS A 127 2.85 -5.35 -20.17
C HIS A 127 1.64 -5.40 -19.23
N GLU A 128 0.55 -6.05 -19.64
CA GLU A 128 -0.68 -6.17 -18.85
C GLU A 128 -0.46 -6.90 -17.53
N LEU A 129 0.29 -8.01 -17.54
CA LEU A 129 0.62 -8.75 -16.31
C LEU A 129 1.49 -7.91 -15.38
N ARG A 130 2.44 -7.16 -15.93
CA ARG A 130 3.30 -6.24 -15.20
C ARG A 130 2.49 -5.15 -14.51
N ILE A 131 1.63 -4.45 -15.25
CA ILE A 131 0.78 -3.40 -14.71
C ILE A 131 -0.21 -3.96 -13.67
N ALA A 132 -0.78 -5.15 -13.92
CA ALA A 132 -1.66 -5.81 -12.94
C ALA A 132 -0.93 -6.15 -11.62
N ALA A 133 0.32 -6.60 -11.69
CA ALA A 133 1.13 -6.87 -10.51
C ALA A 133 1.45 -5.56 -9.75
N LEU A 134 1.89 -4.53 -10.47
CA LEU A 134 2.21 -3.22 -9.90
C LEU A 134 0.98 -2.55 -9.30
N TYR A 135 -0.18 -2.62 -9.97
CA TYR A 135 -1.46 -2.12 -9.45
C TYR A 135 -1.75 -2.63 -8.03
N LYS A 136 -1.60 -3.93 -7.81
CA LYS A 136 -1.79 -4.55 -6.50
C LYS A 136 -0.74 -4.09 -5.49
N GLU A 137 0.51 -4.03 -5.90
CA GLU A 137 1.62 -3.69 -5.00
C GLU A 137 1.63 -2.21 -4.63
N TYR A 138 1.36 -1.27 -5.55
CA TYR A 138 1.19 0.15 -5.23
C TYR A 138 0.08 0.37 -4.20
N ARG A 139 -1.04 -0.33 -4.35
CA ARG A 139 -2.17 -0.24 -3.43
C ARG A 139 -1.82 -0.73 -2.01
N LYS A 140 -1.03 -1.81 -1.90
CA LYS A 140 -0.57 -2.36 -0.63
C LYS A 140 0.49 -1.48 0.03
N GLU A 141 1.47 -1.04 -0.75
CA GLU A 141 2.66 -0.36 -0.23
C GLU A 141 2.39 1.10 0.10
N PHE A 142 1.61 1.80 -0.73
CA PHE A 142 1.41 3.24 -0.64
C PHE A 142 0.02 3.65 -0.13
N TYR A 143 -0.58 2.80 0.70
CA TYR A 143 -1.84 3.15 1.36
C TYR A 143 -1.68 4.45 2.17
N GLY A 144 -2.52 5.44 1.86
CA GLY A 144 -2.50 6.76 2.51
C GLY A 144 -1.36 7.69 2.07
N GLU A 145 -0.56 7.35 1.04
CA GLU A 145 0.59 8.15 0.60
C GLU A 145 0.41 8.87 -0.74
N GLY A 146 -0.68 8.62 -1.47
CA GLY A 146 -0.97 9.31 -2.73
C GLY A 146 -0.35 8.69 -3.99
N GLN A 147 0.76 7.95 -3.91
CA GLN A 147 1.44 7.34 -5.07
C GLN A 147 0.54 6.41 -5.87
N TYR A 148 -0.38 5.71 -5.22
CA TYR A 148 -1.34 4.85 -5.89
C TYR A 148 -2.28 5.64 -6.83
N PHE A 149 -2.72 6.83 -6.42
CA PHE A 149 -3.53 7.70 -7.29
C PHE A 149 -2.77 8.09 -8.56
N TRP A 150 -1.51 8.51 -8.43
CA TRP A 150 -0.68 8.86 -9.57
C TRP A 150 -0.42 7.67 -10.48
N PHE A 151 -0.19 6.48 -9.93
CA PHE A 151 -0.08 5.25 -10.70
C PHE A 151 -1.33 4.99 -11.56
N LEU A 152 -2.52 5.09 -10.97
CA LEU A 152 -3.78 4.94 -11.71
C LEU A 152 -3.91 5.95 -12.85
N LYS A 153 -3.59 7.22 -12.57
CA LYS A 153 -3.67 8.30 -13.56
C LYS A 153 -2.68 8.09 -14.71
N THR A 154 -1.45 7.71 -14.42
CA THR A 154 -0.41 7.45 -15.44
C THR A 154 -0.78 6.33 -16.39
N HIS A 155 -1.45 5.29 -15.89
CA HIS A 155 -1.84 4.13 -16.69
C HIS A 155 -3.25 4.22 -17.26
N GLY A 156 -3.94 5.36 -17.14
CA GLY A 156 -5.31 5.53 -17.62
C GLY A 156 -6.29 4.52 -17.03
N ILE A 157 -6.05 4.06 -15.80
CA ILE A 157 -6.92 3.11 -15.12
C ILE A 157 -8.11 3.89 -14.56
N THR A 158 -9.22 3.82 -15.28
CA THR A 158 -10.48 4.50 -14.96
C THR A 158 -11.53 3.50 -14.49
N GLY A 159 -12.59 4.01 -13.89
CA GLY A 159 -13.73 3.23 -13.42
C GLY A 159 -13.92 3.28 -11.91
N THR A 160 -14.99 2.66 -11.45
CA THR A 160 -15.29 2.58 -10.03
C THR A 160 -14.23 1.74 -9.34
N LEU A 161 -13.48 2.33 -8.44
CA LEU A 161 -12.59 1.59 -7.57
C LEU A 161 -13.45 0.62 -6.74
N VAL A 162 -13.23 -0.67 -6.91
CA VAL A 162 -14.07 -1.75 -6.35
C VAL A 162 -14.33 -1.59 -4.84
N HIS A 163 -13.47 -0.84 -4.14
CA HIS A 163 -13.54 -0.63 -2.70
C HIS A 163 -13.71 0.84 -2.29
N CYS A 164 -13.95 1.71 -3.26
CA CYS A 164 -14.36 3.09 -3.06
C CYS A 164 -15.48 3.39 -4.04
N PRO A 165 -16.70 2.86 -3.84
CA PRO A 165 -17.79 2.96 -4.79
C PRO A 165 -18.23 4.41 -5.07
N GLU A 166 -17.87 5.34 -4.19
CA GLU A 166 -18.20 6.76 -4.31
C GLU A 166 -17.15 7.56 -5.08
N VAL A 167 -16.00 6.95 -5.40
CA VAL A 167 -14.91 7.62 -6.12
C VAL A 167 -14.85 7.10 -7.55
N THR A 168 -15.20 7.95 -8.49
CA THR A 168 -14.99 7.74 -9.93
C THR A 168 -13.81 8.59 -10.36
N LEU A 169 -12.82 7.97 -10.99
CA LEU A 169 -11.76 8.75 -11.68
C LEU A 169 -12.38 9.33 -12.94
N VAL A 170 -12.46 10.64 -13.02
CA VAL A 170 -12.95 11.36 -14.20
C VAL A 170 -11.78 11.59 -15.14
N GLU A 171 -11.94 11.21 -16.41
CA GLU A 171 -11.00 11.61 -17.46
C GLU A 171 -11.12 13.14 -17.66
N GLU A 172 -10.00 13.85 -17.62
CA GLU A 172 -9.88 15.23 -18.05
C GLU A 172 -9.48 15.29 -19.54
#